data_a9c3f9e8a2f8c612d3fcf82c731a11aa
#
_entry.id   a9c3f9e8a2f8c612d3fcf82c731a11aa
#
_cell.length_a   1.000
_cell.length_b   1.000
_cell.length_c   1.000
_cell.angle_alpha   90.00
_cell.angle_beta   90.00
_cell.angle_gamma   90.00
#
_symmetry.space_group_name_H-M   'P 1'
#
loop_
_entity.id
_entity.type
_entity.pdbx_description
1 polymer ?
#
loop_
_entity_poly.entity_id
_entity_poly.type
_entity_poly.pdbx_seq_one_letter_code
_entity_poly.pdbx_strand_id
1 'polypeptide(L)'
;MNNRSYVLPGKIGTYLRRLDLEYGRTGDLRRQEIIRHARVLVIEKTTYDNWNGGTTGHDAVFFLPEKVLSAFGLPGQSEIEEGLRADLNSCSARFEAEFFNAVRLDLADDSEPEYQQARPFSLRPLANPENLTIWKPGQIRLFISHRDRHKRAATELAEALQEYGISSFVAHDTIEPTREWRREILNGLETMEVMLVFLTDDFEESTWTNQ
;
A
#
# COMPACT_ATOMS: atom_id res chain seq x y z
N MET A 1 -12.82 -10.69 28.35
CA MET A 1 -12.62 -10.95 26.90
C MET A 1 -11.46 -10.10 26.48
N ASN A 2 -10.34 -10.72 26.08
CA ASN A 2 -9.16 -9.95 25.65
C ASN A 2 -9.39 -9.45 24.24
N ASN A 3 -9.90 -8.23 24.10
CA ASN A 3 -9.82 -7.50 22.84
C ASN A 3 -8.36 -7.12 22.62
N ARG A 4 -7.61 -7.90 21.87
CA ARG A 4 -6.29 -7.50 21.41
C ARG A 4 -6.48 -6.49 20.29
N SER A 5 -6.24 -5.24 20.60
CA SER A 5 -6.19 -4.18 19.58
C SER A 5 -4.93 -4.35 18.73
N TYR A 6 -5.09 -4.62 17.45
CA TYR A 6 -3.97 -4.59 16.50
C TYR A 6 -3.87 -3.20 15.91
N VAL A 7 -2.75 -2.56 16.18
CA VAL A 7 -2.38 -1.36 15.44
C VAL A 7 -1.71 -1.81 14.15
N LEU A 8 -2.48 -1.92 13.07
CA LEU A 8 -2.03 -2.40 11.77
C LEU A 8 -1.57 -3.87 11.82
N PRO A 9 -2.46 -4.86 11.73
CA PRO A 9 -2.02 -6.20 11.40
C PRO A 9 -1.20 -6.12 10.12
N GLY A 10 -0.13 -6.90 10.04
CA GLY A 10 1.00 -6.70 9.14
C GLY A 10 0.70 -6.45 7.66
N LYS A 11 -0.53 -6.72 7.20
CA LYS A 11 -0.91 -6.57 5.79
C LYS A 11 -1.93 -5.48 5.48
N ILE A 12 -2.59 -4.87 6.49
CA ILE A 12 -3.60 -3.83 6.22
C ILE A 12 -3.02 -2.69 5.38
N GLY A 13 -1.76 -2.34 5.64
CA GLY A 13 -1.06 -1.35 4.86
C GLY A 13 -0.93 -1.69 3.38
N THR A 14 -0.72 -2.95 3.05
CA THR A 14 -0.68 -3.43 1.67
C THR A 14 -2.04 -3.39 1.01
N TYR A 15 -3.11 -3.75 1.75
CA TYR A 15 -4.48 -3.69 1.23
C TYR A 15 -4.92 -2.27 0.96
N LEU A 16 -4.66 -1.34 1.88
CA LEU A 16 -5.02 0.06 1.71
C LEU A 16 -4.28 0.71 0.52
N ARG A 17 -2.99 0.38 0.31
CA ARG A 17 -2.25 0.83 -0.88
C ARG A 17 -2.87 0.31 -2.18
N ARG A 18 -3.24 -0.97 -2.21
CA ARG A 18 -3.88 -1.56 -3.37
C ARG A 18 -5.23 -0.90 -3.66
N LEU A 19 -6.02 -0.62 -2.62
CA LEU A 19 -7.31 0.07 -2.76
C LEU A 19 -7.13 1.53 -3.19
N ASP A 20 -6.12 2.25 -2.68
CA ASP A 20 -5.83 3.62 -3.14
C ASP A 20 -5.55 3.67 -4.64
N LEU A 21 -4.74 2.73 -5.15
CA LEU A 21 -4.46 2.61 -6.59
C LEU A 21 -5.72 2.28 -7.39
N GLU A 22 -6.52 1.34 -6.91
CA GLU A 22 -7.75 0.92 -7.59
C GLU A 22 -8.78 2.05 -7.62
N TYR A 23 -8.97 2.76 -6.51
CA TYR A 23 -9.89 3.90 -6.45
C TYR A 23 -9.43 5.06 -7.32
N GLY A 24 -8.11 5.32 -7.40
CA GLY A 24 -7.55 6.28 -8.35
C GLY A 24 -7.81 5.91 -9.80
N ARG A 25 -7.68 4.62 -10.14
CA ARG A 25 -7.93 4.10 -11.49
C ARG A 25 -9.41 4.12 -11.88
N THR A 26 -10.31 3.85 -10.94
CA THR A 26 -11.77 3.82 -11.17
C THR A 26 -12.43 5.19 -11.01
N GLY A 27 -11.70 6.18 -10.48
CA GLY A 27 -12.24 7.51 -10.21
C GLY A 27 -13.11 7.57 -8.94
N ASP A 28 -13.02 6.57 -8.04
CA ASP A 28 -13.69 6.62 -6.74
C ASP A 28 -12.90 7.50 -5.76
N LEU A 29 -12.94 8.79 -6.03
CA LEU A 29 -12.20 9.79 -5.25
C LEU A 29 -12.65 9.84 -3.79
N ARG A 30 -13.91 9.47 -3.49
CA ARG A 30 -14.43 9.49 -2.12
C ARG A 30 -13.76 8.44 -1.25
N ARG A 31 -13.74 7.18 -1.68
CA ARG A 31 -13.05 6.12 -0.94
C ARG A 31 -11.55 6.32 -0.91
N GLN A 32 -10.99 6.88 -1.99
CA GLN A 32 -9.58 7.23 -2.03
C GLN A 32 -9.23 8.30 -0.99
N GLU A 33 -10.04 9.34 -0.85
CA GLU A 33 -9.84 10.40 0.14
C GLU A 33 -9.94 9.87 1.58
N ILE A 34 -10.88 8.96 1.85
CA ILE A 34 -10.98 8.29 3.16
C ILE A 34 -9.67 7.58 3.49
N ILE A 35 -9.17 6.73 2.60
CA ILE A 35 -7.93 5.97 2.83
C ILE A 35 -6.75 6.92 3.08
N ARG A 36 -6.66 8.01 2.35
CA ARG A 36 -5.54 8.96 2.43
C ARG A 36 -5.52 9.80 3.69
N HIS A 37 -6.66 10.06 4.28
CA HIS A 37 -6.79 10.94 5.44
C HIS A 37 -7.02 10.21 6.76
N ALA A 38 -7.35 8.93 6.71
CA ALA A 38 -7.66 8.19 7.91
C ALA A 38 -6.43 7.85 8.77
N ARG A 39 -6.66 7.83 10.09
CA ARG A 39 -5.90 6.94 10.98
C ARG A 39 -6.69 5.66 11.16
N VAL A 40 -6.03 4.53 11.05
CA VAL A 40 -6.71 3.23 11.05
C VAL A 40 -6.35 2.42 12.29
N LEU A 41 -7.37 1.90 12.94
CA LEU A 41 -7.25 0.91 14.00
C LEU A 41 -7.91 -0.39 13.53
N VAL A 42 -7.23 -1.50 13.70
CA VAL A 42 -7.79 -2.82 13.41
C VAL A 42 -7.89 -3.60 14.71
N ILE A 43 -9.08 -4.10 14.99
CA ILE A 43 -9.43 -4.77 16.23
C ILE A 43 -9.77 -6.23 15.89
N GLU A 44 -9.05 -7.17 16.50
CA GLU A 44 -9.41 -8.60 16.41
C GLU A 44 -10.69 -8.86 17.19
N LYS A 45 -11.64 -9.53 16.56
CA LYS A 45 -12.92 -9.88 17.15
C LYS A 45 -13.24 -11.35 16.92
N THR A 46 -13.33 -12.10 18.01
CA THR A 46 -13.76 -13.49 17.97
C THR A 46 -15.25 -13.57 18.15
N THR A 47 -15.96 -14.13 17.17
CA THR A 47 -17.39 -14.45 17.28
C THR A 47 -17.54 -15.96 17.45
N TYR A 48 -18.38 -16.37 18.39
CA TYR A 48 -18.72 -17.77 18.62
C TYR A 48 -20.08 -18.09 18.02
N ASP A 49 -20.09 -19.11 17.17
CA ASP A 49 -21.31 -19.71 16.67
C ASP A 49 -21.45 -21.12 17.30
N ASN A 50 -22.64 -21.45 17.79
CA ASN A 50 -22.92 -22.71 18.44
C ASN A 50 -22.78 -23.96 17.53
N TRP A 51 -22.71 -23.76 16.21
CA TRP A 51 -22.62 -24.82 15.21
C TRP A 51 -21.21 -25.02 14.64
N ASN A 52 -20.46 -23.95 14.47
CA ASN A 52 -19.17 -23.97 13.78
C ASN A 52 -17.96 -23.62 14.67
N GLY A 53 -18.19 -23.40 15.96
CA GLY A 53 -17.11 -22.93 16.85
C GLY A 53 -16.85 -21.42 16.72
N GLY A 54 -15.69 -20.97 17.16
CA GLY A 54 -15.30 -19.57 17.10
C GLY A 54 -14.65 -19.20 15.77
N THR A 55 -15.11 -18.13 15.15
CA THR A 55 -14.44 -17.50 14.01
C THR A 55 -13.80 -16.20 14.46
N THR A 56 -12.51 -16.05 14.21
CA THR A 56 -11.78 -14.81 14.49
C THR A 56 -11.71 -13.97 13.23
N GLY A 57 -12.25 -12.77 13.30
CA GLY A 57 -12.17 -11.77 12.23
C GLY A 57 -11.67 -10.45 12.80
N HIS A 58 -11.73 -9.40 12.00
CA HIS A 58 -11.24 -8.07 12.35
C HIS A 58 -12.30 -7.02 12.08
N ASP A 59 -12.39 -6.03 12.94
CA ASP A 59 -13.11 -4.78 12.67
C ASP A 59 -12.06 -3.71 12.34
N ALA A 60 -12.28 -2.94 11.29
CA ALA A 60 -11.42 -1.82 10.94
C ALA A 60 -12.13 -0.49 11.19
N VAL A 61 -11.50 0.40 11.96
CA VAL A 61 -12.02 1.73 12.26
C VAL A 61 -11.15 2.76 11.57
N PHE A 62 -11.76 3.58 10.74
CA PHE A 62 -11.13 4.68 10.01
C PHE A 62 -11.51 5.99 10.68
N PHE A 63 -10.60 6.58 11.41
CA PHE A 63 -10.80 7.89 12.03
C PHE A 63 -10.45 8.99 11.05
N LEU A 64 -11.41 9.86 10.76
CA LEU A 64 -11.33 10.88 9.74
C LEU A 64 -11.42 12.28 10.33
N PRO A 65 -10.72 13.27 9.76
CA PRO A 65 -10.98 14.67 10.06
C PRO A 65 -12.45 15.04 9.80
N GLU A 66 -13.01 15.92 10.64
CA GLU A 66 -14.41 16.35 10.54
C GLU A 66 -14.78 16.79 9.11
N LYS A 67 -13.89 17.53 8.44
CA LYS A 67 -14.09 17.99 7.07
C LYS A 67 -14.33 16.85 6.07
N VAL A 68 -13.66 15.71 6.26
CA VAL A 68 -13.80 14.55 5.37
C VAL A 68 -15.06 13.78 5.74
N LEU A 69 -15.27 13.54 7.03
CA LEU A 69 -16.44 12.79 7.50
C LEU A 69 -17.76 13.49 7.19
N SER A 70 -17.84 14.81 7.37
CA SER A 70 -19.05 15.60 7.12
C SER A 70 -19.45 15.70 5.65
N ALA A 71 -18.55 15.38 4.73
CA ALA A 71 -18.86 15.30 3.30
C ALA A 71 -19.81 14.15 2.95
N PHE A 72 -19.97 13.18 3.88
CA PHE A 72 -20.85 12.02 3.72
C PHE A 72 -22.06 12.21 4.64
N GLY A 73 -23.27 12.26 4.16
CA GLY A 73 -24.44 12.14 5.04
C GLY A 73 -24.50 10.75 5.70
N LEU A 74 -25.22 10.62 6.83
CA LEU A 74 -25.33 9.33 7.55
C LEU A 74 -25.70 8.12 6.67
N PRO A 75 -26.66 8.23 5.72
CA PRO A 75 -26.97 7.13 4.80
C PRO A 75 -25.79 6.79 3.87
N GLY A 76 -25.06 7.80 3.39
CA GLY A 76 -23.90 7.62 2.53
C GLY A 76 -22.71 7.00 3.27
N GLN A 77 -22.57 7.28 4.55
CA GLN A 77 -21.55 6.68 5.40
C GLN A 77 -21.70 5.15 5.48
N SER A 78 -22.90 4.63 5.75
CA SER A 78 -23.14 3.18 5.84
C SER A 78 -22.84 2.46 4.51
N GLU A 79 -23.17 3.08 3.38
CA GLU A 79 -22.86 2.52 2.06
C GLU A 79 -21.34 2.44 1.82
N ILE A 80 -20.61 3.47 2.22
CA ILE A 80 -19.16 3.51 2.09
C ILE A 80 -18.50 2.49 3.02
N GLU A 81 -18.95 2.37 4.27
CA GLU A 81 -18.45 1.39 5.22
C GLU A 81 -18.59 -0.05 4.71
N GLU A 82 -19.76 -0.39 4.17
CA GLU A 82 -20.01 -1.70 3.59
C GLU A 82 -19.16 -1.94 2.33
N GLY A 83 -19.04 -0.94 1.47
CA GLY A 83 -18.17 -1.01 0.29
C GLY A 83 -16.70 -1.20 0.65
N LEU A 84 -16.17 -0.43 1.60
CA LEU A 84 -14.80 -0.59 2.09
C LEU A 84 -14.57 -1.97 2.72
N ARG A 85 -15.56 -2.49 3.46
CA ARG A 85 -15.51 -3.83 4.03
C ARG A 85 -15.40 -4.90 2.93
N ALA A 86 -16.22 -4.81 1.90
CA ALA A 86 -16.20 -5.74 0.77
C ALA A 86 -14.87 -5.68 0.02
N ASP A 87 -14.35 -4.48 -0.21
CA ASP A 87 -13.09 -4.26 -0.92
C ASP A 87 -11.88 -4.76 -0.12
N LEU A 88 -11.85 -4.54 1.20
CA LEU A 88 -10.83 -5.11 2.09
C LEU A 88 -10.88 -6.64 2.07
N ASN A 89 -12.06 -7.24 2.15
CA ASN A 89 -12.22 -8.69 2.06
C ASN A 89 -11.80 -9.24 0.70
N SER A 90 -11.99 -8.49 -0.38
CA SER A 90 -11.49 -8.86 -1.70
C SER A 90 -9.96 -8.85 -1.76
N CYS A 91 -9.32 -7.91 -1.06
CA CYS A 91 -7.87 -7.87 -0.95
C CYS A 91 -7.30 -9.02 -0.11
N SER A 92 -8.00 -9.40 0.97
CA SER A 92 -7.59 -10.43 1.93
C SER A 92 -8.04 -11.86 1.59
N ALA A 93 -8.85 -12.04 0.54
CA ALA A 93 -9.51 -13.32 0.21
C ALA A 93 -8.56 -14.54 0.06
N ARG A 94 -7.26 -14.32 -0.07
CA ARG A 94 -6.25 -15.38 -0.13
C ARG A 94 -5.71 -15.81 1.26
N PHE A 95 -6.12 -15.10 2.33
CA PHE A 95 -5.59 -15.27 3.67
C PHE A 95 -6.75 -15.42 4.65
N GLU A 96 -7.07 -16.63 5.03
CA GLU A 96 -8.20 -16.96 5.92
C GLU A 96 -8.17 -16.21 7.27
N ALA A 97 -6.99 -15.80 7.72
CA ALA A 97 -6.79 -15.13 9.01
C ALA A 97 -7.07 -13.61 9.00
N GLU A 98 -7.41 -13.03 7.85
CA GLU A 98 -7.54 -11.56 7.72
C GLU A 98 -8.92 -11.14 7.20
N PHE A 99 -9.96 -11.79 7.69
CA PHE A 99 -11.33 -11.46 7.34
C PHE A 99 -11.82 -10.24 8.15
N PHE A 100 -12.45 -9.28 7.46
CA PHE A 100 -13.04 -8.10 8.09
C PHE A 100 -14.54 -8.29 8.30
N ASN A 101 -14.96 -8.28 9.56
CA ASN A 101 -16.39 -8.37 9.94
C ASN A 101 -17.10 -7.05 9.68
N ALA A 102 -16.47 -5.95 10.06
CA ALA A 102 -17.01 -4.61 9.92
C ALA A 102 -15.93 -3.58 9.54
N VAL A 103 -16.36 -2.54 8.86
CA VAL A 103 -15.63 -1.27 8.73
C VAL A 103 -16.49 -0.18 9.34
N ARG A 104 -15.88 0.73 10.09
CA ARG A 104 -16.53 1.89 10.68
C ARG A 104 -15.75 3.14 10.34
N LEU A 105 -16.44 4.20 9.94
CA LEU A 105 -15.90 5.54 9.81
C LEU A 105 -16.24 6.31 11.09
N ASP A 106 -15.25 6.95 11.69
CA ASP A 106 -15.42 7.68 12.93
C ASP A 106 -14.70 9.02 12.88
N LEU A 107 -15.06 9.92 13.79
CA LEU A 107 -14.44 11.22 13.91
C LEU A 107 -13.05 11.06 14.56
N ALA A 108 -12.06 11.76 14.00
CA ALA A 108 -10.75 11.88 14.62
C ALA A 108 -10.85 12.82 15.84
N ASP A 109 -10.83 12.22 17.03
CA ASP A 109 -10.91 12.93 18.31
C ASP A 109 -9.75 12.50 19.23
N ASP A 110 -8.88 13.45 19.55
CA ASP A 110 -7.71 13.19 20.41
C ASP A 110 -8.07 12.75 21.84
N SER A 111 -9.32 12.95 22.28
CA SER A 111 -9.80 12.48 23.56
C SER A 111 -10.19 11.00 23.57
N GLU A 112 -10.41 10.39 22.40
CA GLU A 112 -10.83 9.02 22.26
C GLU A 112 -9.66 8.02 22.34
N PRO A 113 -9.70 7.03 23.26
CA PRO A 113 -8.61 6.07 23.42
C PRO A 113 -8.35 5.21 22.18
N GLU A 114 -9.37 4.88 21.39
CA GLU A 114 -9.24 4.13 20.14
C GLU A 114 -8.49 4.97 19.09
N TYR A 115 -8.79 6.25 18.98
CA TYR A 115 -8.10 7.15 18.08
C TYR A 115 -6.61 7.31 18.43
N GLN A 116 -6.27 7.38 19.73
CA GLN A 116 -4.87 7.45 20.15
C GLN A 116 -4.08 6.18 19.78
N GLN A 117 -4.72 5.03 19.70
CA GLN A 117 -4.12 3.77 19.27
C GLN A 117 -4.06 3.65 17.74
N ALA A 118 -4.93 4.37 17.03
CA ALA A 118 -4.97 4.36 15.58
C ALA A 118 -3.71 5.00 14.99
N ARG A 119 -3.22 4.45 13.88
CA ARG A 119 -2.04 4.97 13.20
C ARG A 119 -2.39 5.60 11.87
N PRO A 120 -1.76 6.73 11.54
CA PRO A 120 -1.89 7.27 10.20
C PRO A 120 -1.37 6.23 9.24
N PHE A 121 -2.17 5.91 8.25
CA PHE A 121 -1.70 5.19 7.12
C PHE A 121 -0.94 6.18 6.24
N SER A 122 0.37 6.12 6.31
CA SER A 122 1.25 6.91 5.45
C SER A 122 1.20 6.33 4.03
N LEU A 123 0.10 6.59 3.32
CA LEU A 123 0.17 6.58 1.89
C LEU A 123 1.10 7.73 1.53
N ARG A 124 2.34 7.40 1.20
CA ARG A 124 3.15 8.40 0.49
C ARG A 124 2.30 8.83 -0.71
N PRO A 125 2.11 10.13 -0.96
CA PRO A 125 1.54 10.55 -2.21
C PRO A 125 2.33 9.81 -3.28
N LEU A 126 1.63 9.10 -4.17
CA LEU A 126 2.27 8.46 -5.32
C LEU A 126 3.10 9.53 -5.97
N ALA A 127 4.39 9.28 -6.07
CA ALA A 127 5.27 10.23 -6.70
C ALA A 127 4.74 10.45 -8.13
N ASN A 128 4.46 11.69 -8.49
CA ASN A 128 4.08 11.97 -9.88
C ASN A 128 5.30 11.64 -10.75
N PRO A 129 5.22 10.65 -11.65
CA PRO A 129 6.35 10.24 -12.46
C PRO A 129 6.95 11.38 -13.29
N GLU A 130 6.14 12.38 -13.67
CA GLU A 130 6.59 13.56 -14.41
C GLU A 130 7.49 14.49 -13.58
N ASN A 131 7.39 14.43 -12.24
CA ASN A 131 8.22 15.21 -11.33
C ASN A 131 9.46 14.46 -10.86
N LEU A 132 9.66 13.21 -11.30
CA LEU A 132 10.80 12.41 -10.93
C LEU A 132 11.91 12.52 -11.98
N THR A 133 13.09 12.89 -11.53
CA THR A 133 14.29 12.98 -12.40
C THR A 133 14.82 11.61 -12.85
N ILE A 134 14.32 10.53 -12.24
CA ILE A 134 14.69 9.15 -12.58
C ILE A 134 14.07 8.67 -13.91
N TRP A 135 13.03 9.35 -14.39
CA TRP A 135 12.35 9.02 -15.63
C TRP A 135 12.52 10.10 -16.70
N LYS A 136 12.60 9.69 -17.95
CA LYS A 136 12.54 10.60 -19.10
C LYS A 136 11.08 10.81 -19.51
N PRO A 137 10.63 12.07 -19.70
CA PRO A 137 9.26 12.35 -20.09
C PRO A 137 8.85 11.65 -21.40
N GLY A 138 7.64 11.10 -21.43
CA GLY A 138 7.05 10.47 -22.61
C GLY A 138 7.64 9.11 -22.99
N GLN A 139 8.51 8.53 -22.17
CA GLN A 139 9.07 7.19 -22.37
C GLN A 139 8.44 6.16 -21.42
N ILE A 140 8.47 4.89 -21.82
CA ILE A 140 8.05 3.76 -20.98
C ILE A 140 9.01 3.66 -19.79
N ARG A 141 8.46 3.58 -18.57
CA ARG A 141 9.23 3.53 -17.33
C ARG A 141 9.51 2.08 -16.92
N LEU A 142 10.78 1.68 -17.12
CA LEU A 142 11.26 0.34 -16.84
C LEU A 142 12.12 0.32 -15.56
N PHE A 143 11.72 -0.43 -14.56
CA PHE A 143 12.56 -0.70 -13.39
C PHE A 143 13.35 -1.98 -13.62
N ILE A 144 14.70 -1.92 -13.51
CA ILE A 144 15.57 -3.08 -13.67
C ILE A 144 16.07 -3.54 -12.31
N SER A 145 15.53 -4.65 -11.84
CA SER A 145 15.99 -5.33 -10.62
C SER A 145 17.15 -6.27 -10.93
N HIS A 146 18.27 -6.07 -10.26
CA HIS A 146 19.50 -6.84 -10.49
C HIS A 146 20.32 -6.94 -9.19
N ARG A 147 21.24 -7.89 -9.12
CA ARG A 147 22.27 -7.90 -8.09
C ARG A 147 23.41 -6.95 -8.44
N ASP A 148 24.08 -6.38 -7.44
CA ASP A 148 25.16 -5.39 -7.61
C ASP A 148 26.24 -5.85 -8.61
N ARG A 149 26.66 -7.10 -8.53
CA ARG A 149 27.66 -7.67 -9.45
C ARG A 149 27.25 -7.64 -10.93
N HIS A 150 25.95 -7.53 -11.23
CA HIS A 150 25.41 -7.43 -12.59
C HIS A 150 25.04 -6.02 -13.00
N LYS A 151 25.37 -5.02 -12.20
CA LYS A 151 25.08 -3.61 -12.43
C LYS A 151 25.52 -3.14 -13.81
N ARG A 152 26.73 -3.51 -14.22
CA ARG A 152 27.29 -3.12 -15.53
C ARG A 152 26.39 -3.62 -16.66
N ALA A 153 26.01 -4.89 -16.64
CA ALA A 153 25.13 -5.47 -17.67
C ALA A 153 23.73 -4.81 -17.66
N ALA A 154 23.20 -4.50 -16.45
CA ALA A 154 21.93 -3.79 -16.32
C ALA A 154 22.01 -2.37 -16.88
N THR A 155 23.13 -1.66 -16.68
CA THR A 155 23.36 -0.32 -17.22
C THR A 155 23.50 -0.37 -18.74
N GLU A 156 24.28 -1.29 -19.28
CA GLU A 156 24.45 -1.47 -20.73
C GLU A 156 23.10 -1.79 -21.42
N LEU A 157 22.26 -2.61 -20.78
CA LEU A 157 20.90 -2.87 -21.26
C LEU A 157 20.03 -1.61 -21.20
N ALA A 158 20.08 -0.85 -20.10
CA ALA A 158 19.32 0.38 -19.94
C ALA A 158 19.66 1.41 -21.03
N GLU A 159 20.94 1.54 -21.35
CA GLU A 159 21.42 2.43 -22.43
C GLU A 159 20.91 1.96 -23.80
N ALA A 160 20.99 0.68 -24.11
CA ALA A 160 20.48 0.12 -25.36
C ALA A 160 18.96 0.30 -25.52
N LEU A 161 18.19 0.14 -24.44
CA LEU A 161 16.74 0.30 -24.46
C LEU A 161 16.29 1.75 -24.64
N GLN A 162 17.15 2.71 -24.33
CA GLN A 162 16.82 4.12 -24.46
C GLN A 162 16.50 4.53 -25.92
N GLU A 163 17.16 3.92 -26.90
CA GLU A 163 16.91 4.17 -28.33
C GLU A 163 15.50 3.76 -28.76
N TYR A 164 14.88 2.87 -27.99
CA TYR A 164 13.51 2.38 -28.23
C TYR A 164 12.44 3.13 -27.44
N GLY A 165 12.77 4.27 -26.83
CA GLY A 165 11.82 5.06 -26.07
C GLY A 165 11.51 4.48 -24.68
N ILE A 166 12.44 3.73 -24.10
CA ILE A 166 12.33 3.14 -22.78
C ILE A 166 13.29 3.87 -21.83
N SER A 167 12.73 4.47 -20.77
CA SER A 167 13.47 5.07 -19.67
C SER A 167 13.68 4.04 -18.59
N SER A 168 14.90 3.57 -18.42
CA SER A 168 15.22 2.52 -17.47
C SER A 168 15.83 3.10 -16.20
N PHE A 169 15.36 2.64 -15.04
CA PHE A 169 15.94 2.90 -13.73
C PHE A 169 16.73 1.66 -13.28
N VAL A 170 18.03 1.84 -13.08
CA VAL A 170 18.96 0.83 -12.55
C VAL A 170 19.36 1.29 -11.16
N ALA A 171 18.98 0.54 -10.11
CA ALA A 171 19.33 0.89 -8.76
C ALA A 171 20.84 0.84 -8.56
N HIS A 172 21.42 1.95 -8.12
CA HIS A 172 22.84 2.00 -7.80
C HIS A 172 23.04 1.64 -6.33
N ASP A 173 23.76 0.55 -6.07
CA ASP A 173 24.16 0.18 -4.71
C ASP A 173 25.36 1.06 -4.31
N THR A 174 25.11 2.03 -3.45
CA THR A 174 26.17 2.76 -2.77
C THR A 174 26.49 2.05 -1.46
N ILE A 175 27.74 2.10 -1.02
CA ILE A 175 28.29 1.39 0.16
C ILE A 175 27.47 1.64 1.44
N GLU A 176 26.72 2.76 1.50
CA GLU A 176 25.68 3.03 2.51
C GLU A 176 24.41 3.57 1.85
N PRO A 177 23.28 2.86 1.93
CA PRO A 177 22.00 3.33 1.40
C PRO A 177 21.55 4.58 2.16
N THR A 178 21.67 5.74 1.54
CA THR A 178 21.13 6.98 2.10
C THR A 178 19.60 6.94 2.14
N ARG A 179 18.96 7.83 2.93
CA ARG A 179 17.50 7.98 2.91
C ARG A 179 17.00 8.41 1.52
N GLU A 180 17.80 9.18 0.79
CA GLU A 180 17.50 9.65 -0.56
C GLU A 180 17.49 8.48 -1.55
N TRP A 181 18.49 7.62 -1.51
CA TRP A 181 18.58 6.43 -2.37
C TRP A 181 17.39 5.47 -2.17
N ARG A 182 17.04 5.17 -0.91
CA ARG A 182 15.84 4.37 -0.62
C ARG A 182 14.56 5.00 -1.15
N ARG A 183 14.49 6.33 -1.09
CA ARG A 183 13.34 7.06 -1.61
C ARG A 183 13.26 7.00 -3.13
N GLU A 184 14.41 7.07 -3.84
CA GLU A 184 14.45 6.91 -5.30
C GLU A 184 14.03 5.52 -5.75
N ILE A 185 14.51 4.46 -5.10
CA ILE A 185 14.06 3.09 -5.37
C ILE A 185 12.55 2.95 -5.16
N LEU A 186 12.03 3.45 -4.05
CA LEU A 186 10.60 3.38 -3.78
C LEU A 186 9.80 4.17 -4.82
N ASN A 187 10.25 5.37 -5.18
CA ASN A 187 9.64 6.16 -6.25
C ASN A 187 9.69 5.42 -7.60
N GLY A 188 10.79 4.75 -7.89
CA GLY A 188 10.93 3.92 -9.08
C GLY A 188 9.94 2.76 -9.12
N LEU A 189 9.83 2.03 -8.01
CA LEU A 189 8.90 0.91 -7.87
C LEU A 189 7.42 1.34 -7.89
N GLU A 190 7.12 2.51 -7.32
CA GLU A 190 5.75 3.06 -7.29
C GLU A 190 5.28 3.60 -8.64
N THR A 191 6.21 4.00 -9.50
CA THR A 191 5.89 4.73 -10.75
C THR A 191 6.31 3.99 -12.02
N MET A 192 6.95 2.83 -11.92
CA MET A 192 7.28 1.99 -13.08
C MET A 192 6.03 1.50 -13.81
N GLU A 193 6.15 1.29 -15.11
CA GLU A 193 5.15 0.61 -15.92
C GLU A 193 5.51 -0.85 -16.16
N VAL A 194 6.81 -1.13 -16.17
CA VAL A 194 7.35 -2.48 -16.41
C VAL A 194 8.48 -2.76 -15.41
N MET A 195 8.54 -3.99 -14.93
CA MET A 195 9.65 -4.50 -14.13
C MET A 195 10.40 -5.58 -14.91
N LEU A 196 11.71 -5.42 -15.05
CA LEU A 196 12.61 -6.43 -15.56
C LEU A 196 13.45 -6.98 -14.40
N VAL A 197 13.48 -8.29 -14.26
CA VAL A 197 14.27 -8.97 -13.23
C VAL A 197 15.40 -9.75 -13.92
N PHE A 198 16.64 -9.44 -13.54
CA PHE A 198 17.80 -10.25 -13.93
C PHE A 198 17.85 -11.52 -13.06
N LEU A 199 17.30 -12.60 -13.58
CA LEU A 199 17.39 -13.91 -12.92
C LEU A 199 18.79 -14.51 -13.18
N THR A 200 19.53 -14.66 -12.11
CA THR A 200 20.85 -15.27 -12.10
C THR A 200 20.88 -16.36 -11.03
N ASP A 201 21.80 -17.33 -11.14
CA ASP A 201 21.86 -18.49 -10.24
C ASP A 201 21.94 -18.09 -8.75
N ASP A 202 22.39 -16.88 -8.47
CA ASP A 202 22.55 -16.34 -7.12
C ASP A 202 21.49 -15.28 -6.77
N PHE A 203 20.45 -15.12 -7.58
CA PHE A 203 19.42 -14.09 -7.36
C PHE A 203 18.76 -14.24 -5.99
N GLU A 204 18.48 -15.46 -5.55
CA GLU A 204 17.84 -15.75 -4.26
C GLU A 204 18.74 -15.50 -3.04
N GLU A 205 20.04 -15.31 -3.21
CA GLU A 205 20.96 -15.02 -2.09
C GLU A 205 20.92 -13.54 -1.65
N SER A 206 20.20 -12.69 -2.37
CA SER A 206 20.10 -11.25 -2.05
C SER A 206 18.98 -10.99 -1.05
N THR A 207 19.30 -10.31 0.05
CA THR A 207 18.33 -9.85 1.04
C THR A 207 17.35 -8.80 0.49
N TRP A 208 17.72 -8.10 -0.59
CA TRP A 208 16.89 -7.05 -1.22
C TRP A 208 15.94 -7.61 -2.28
N THR A 209 16.30 -8.69 -2.96
CA THR A 209 15.45 -9.30 -3.99
C THR A 209 14.35 -10.17 -3.39
N ASN A 210 14.46 -10.50 -2.10
CA ASN A 210 13.51 -11.33 -1.35
C ASN A 210 12.54 -10.52 -0.46
N GLN A 211 12.55 -9.19 -0.53
CA GLN A 211 11.62 -8.28 0.14
C GLN A 211 10.56 -7.78 -0.82
#